data_b4258b5a660283a74f7e938fc0286840
#
_entry.id   b4258b5a660283a74f7e938fc0286840
#
_cell.length_a   1.000
_cell.length_b   1.000
_cell.length_c   1.000
_cell.angle_alpha   90.00
_cell.angle_beta   90.00
_cell.angle_gamma   90.00
#
_symmetry.space_group_name_H-M   'P 1'
#
loop_
_entity.id
_entity.type
_entity.pdbx_description
1 polymer ?
#
loop_
_entity_poly.entity_id
_entity_poly.type
_entity_poly.pdbx_seq_one_letter_code
_entity_poly.pdbx_strand_id
1 'polypeptide(L)'
;MENTQKKSSGKISYTLQIIGLLPLLALGIAMLFFTSQWFTKTMYQEVERELYDATKSATTLLNAAYPGDYHLEGDVAYLLYKGETDITRDYSLLDQFKEDTGLDITLFYQDTRILTTLYNAQ
;
A
#
# COMPACT_ATOMS: atom_id res chain seq x y z
N MET A 1 -21.48 -67.39 19.50
CA MET A 1 -20.27 -66.97 18.78
C MET A 1 -20.59 -65.92 17.73
N GLU A 2 -21.16 -64.79 18.12
CA GLU A 2 -21.55 -63.78 17.13
C GLU A 2 -21.57 -62.37 17.73
N ASN A 3 -20.40 -61.87 18.15
CA ASN A 3 -20.33 -60.46 18.59
C ASN A 3 -18.92 -59.88 18.59
N THR A 4 -17.93 -60.48 17.93
CA THR A 4 -16.54 -59.94 17.96
C THR A 4 -16.08 -59.28 16.66
N GLN A 5 -16.84 -59.36 15.58
CA GLN A 5 -16.45 -58.80 14.26
C GLN A 5 -16.90 -57.38 14.00
N LYS A 6 -17.91 -56.85 14.71
CA LYS A 6 -18.48 -55.54 14.42
C LYS A 6 -17.70 -54.36 14.99
N LYS A 7 -16.78 -54.59 15.93
CA LYS A 7 -16.00 -53.53 16.60
C LYS A 7 -14.67 -53.21 15.92
N SER A 8 -14.20 -54.06 15.04
CA SER A 8 -12.93 -53.88 14.33
C SER A 8 -13.10 -53.03 13.05
N SER A 9 -14.24 -53.13 12.37
CA SER A 9 -14.50 -52.43 11.11
C SER A 9 -14.57 -50.90 11.28
N GLY A 10 -15.13 -50.42 12.39
CA GLY A 10 -15.23 -48.99 12.64
C GLY A 10 -13.86 -48.29 12.89
N LYS A 11 -12.93 -48.97 13.55
CA LYS A 11 -11.59 -48.45 13.82
C LYS A 11 -10.74 -48.40 12.55
N ILE A 12 -10.83 -49.41 11.68
CA ILE A 12 -10.09 -49.42 10.40
C ILE A 12 -10.60 -48.35 9.45
N SER A 13 -11.92 -48.16 9.38
CA SER A 13 -12.53 -47.11 8.55
C SER A 13 -12.13 -45.72 9.03
N TYR A 14 -12.12 -45.46 10.34
CA TYR A 14 -11.70 -44.20 10.94
C TYR A 14 -10.21 -43.92 10.70
N THR A 15 -9.35 -44.90 10.84
CA THR A 15 -7.92 -44.79 10.59
C THR A 15 -7.62 -44.51 9.12
N LEU A 16 -8.33 -45.16 8.19
CA LEU A 16 -8.22 -44.89 6.75
C LEU A 16 -8.67 -43.49 6.37
N GLN A 17 -9.74 -42.97 6.98
CA GLN A 17 -10.20 -41.62 6.78
C GLN A 17 -9.18 -40.57 7.28
N ILE A 18 -8.58 -40.80 8.45
CA ILE A 18 -7.55 -39.87 8.98
C ILE A 18 -6.30 -39.90 8.10
N ILE A 19 -5.83 -41.08 7.68
CA ILE A 19 -4.65 -41.19 6.81
C ILE A 19 -4.89 -40.51 5.46
N GLY A 20 -6.11 -40.51 4.91
CA GLY A 20 -6.46 -39.81 3.68
C GLY A 20 -6.66 -38.29 3.86
N LEU A 21 -7.20 -37.87 5.01
CA LEU A 21 -7.53 -36.46 5.27
C LEU A 21 -6.30 -35.65 5.73
N LEU A 22 -5.38 -36.24 6.44
CA LEU A 22 -4.21 -35.57 7.01
C LEU A 22 -3.28 -34.93 5.94
N PRO A 23 -2.90 -35.66 4.87
CA PRO A 23 -2.09 -35.05 3.79
C PRO A 23 -2.84 -33.96 3.04
N LEU A 24 -4.15 -34.08 2.86
CA LEU A 24 -4.98 -33.07 2.22
C LEU A 24 -5.04 -31.77 3.04
N LEU A 25 -5.20 -31.88 4.36
CA LEU A 25 -5.14 -30.76 5.29
C LEU A 25 -3.75 -30.09 5.29
N ALA A 26 -2.68 -30.88 5.33
CA ALA A 26 -1.32 -30.38 5.28
C ALA A 26 -1.04 -29.62 3.97
N LEU A 27 -1.52 -30.15 2.84
CA LEU A 27 -1.38 -29.50 1.53
C LEU A 27 -2.17 -28.19 1.46
N GLY A 28 -3.39 -28.16 2.03
CA GLY A 28 -4.21 -26.94 2.11
C GLY A 28 -3.56 -25.86 2.95
N ILE A 29 -3.01 -26.19 4.11
CA ILE A 29 -2.28 -25.26 4.98
C ILE A 29 -1.01 -24.74 4.29
N ALA A 30 -0.26 -25.62 3.64
CA ALA A 30 0.92 -25.23 2.87
C ALA A 30 0.58 -24.27 1.73
N MET A 31 -0.48 -24.54 0.97
CA MET A 31 -0.95 -23.64 -0.08
C MET A 31 -1.36 -22.26 0.45
N LEU A 32 -2.11 -22.23 1.55
CA LEU A 32 -2.51 -20.96 2.18
C LEU A 32 -1.29 -20.16 2.65
N PHE A 33 -0.29 -20.83 3.22
CA PHE A 33 0.94 -20.20 3.66
C PHE A 33 1.73 -19.63 2.49
N PHE A 34 1.95 -20.39 1.42
CA PHE A 34 2.63 -19.92 0.23
C PHE A 34 1.88 -18.78 -0.47
N THR A 35 0.58 -18.90 -0.62
CA THR A 35 -0.25 -17.87 -1.25
C THR A 35 -0.21 -16.57 -0.44
N SER A 36 -0.29 -16.64 0.89
CA SER A 36 -0.21 -15.47 1.77
C SER A 36 1.14 -14.75 1.65
N GLN A 37 2.24 -15.49 1.63
CA GLN A 37 3.59 -14.92 1.48
C GLN A 37 3.78 -14.26 0.12
N TRP A 38 3.34 -14.89 -0.96
CA TRP A 38 3.43 -14.36 -2.31
C TRP A 38 2.55 -13.13 -2.51
N PHE A 39 1.31 -13.20 -2.02
CA PHE A 39 0.36 -12.11 -2.13
C PHE A 39 0.85 -10.86 -1.40
N THR A 40 1.33 -11.00 -0.17
CA THR A 40 1.87 -9.89 0.60
C THR A 40 3.05 -9.23 -0.10
N LYS A 41 4.01 -10.03 -0.61
CA LYS A 41 5.18 -9.49 -1.30
C LYS A 41 4.81 -8.76 -2.59
N THR A 42 3.90 -9.32 -3.39
CA THR A 42 3.45 -8.71 -4.64
C THR A 42 2.68 -7.41 -4.38
N MET A 43 1.78 -7.40 -3.41
CA MET A 43 1.03 -6.21 -3.02
C MET A 43 1.94 -5.05 -2.57
N TYR A 44 2.94 -5.33 -1.74
CA TYR A 44 3.88 -4.29 -1.31
C TYR A 44 4.69 -3.71 -2.47
N GLN A 45 5.16 -4.54 -3.38
CA GLN A 45 5.91 -4.08 -4.56
C GLN A 45 5.04 -3.25 -5.51
N GLU A 46 3.77 -3.62 -5.68
CA GLU A 46 2.83 -2.90 -6.53
C GLU A 46 2.50 -1.51 -5.95
N VAL A 47 2.19 -1.45 -4.65
CA VAL A 47 1.90 -0.18 -3.95
C VAL A 47 3.14 0.73 -3.95
N GLU A 48 4.33 0.20 -3.69
CA GLU A 48 5.57 1.00 -3.70
C GLU A 48 5.83 1.59 -5.09
N ARG A 49 5.63 0.80 -6.14
CA ARG A 49 5.77 1.25 -7.52
C ARG A 49 4.74 2.31 -7.89
N GLU A 50 3.47 2.10 -7.51
CA GLU A 50 2.39 3.06 -7.76
C GLU A 50 2.66 4.40 -7.07
N LEU A 51 3.10 4.38 -5.80
CA LEU A 51 3.47 5.58 -5.06
C LEU A 51 4.69 6.28 -5.68
N TYR A 52 5.67 5.54 -6.14
CA TYR A 52 6.84 6.10 -6.82
C TYR A 52 6.45 6.78 -8.14
N ASP A 53 5.63 6.13 -8.97
CA ASP A 53 5.16 6.66 -10.23
C ASP A 53 4.27 7.90 -10.01
N ALA A 54 3.42 7.89 -8.98
CA ALA A 54 2.63 9.04 -8.58
C ALA A 54 3.50 10.24 -8.14
N THR A 55 4.51 9.98 -7.31
CA THR A 55 5.46 11.03 -6.86
C THR A 55 6.22 11.64 -8.04
N LYS A 56 6.66 10.81 -8.96
CA LYS A 56 7.34 11.25 -10.19
C LYS A 56 6.41 12.08 -11.08
N SER A 57 5.17 11.67 -11.22
CA SER A 57 4.16 12.40 -11.98
C SER A 57 3.85 13.77 -11.36
N ALA A 58 3.65 13.82 -10.04
CA ALA A 58 3.45 15.07 -9.31
C ALA A 58 4.64 16.04 -9.47
N THR A 59 5.86 15.53 -9.35
CA THR A 59 7.08 16.31 -9.55
C THR A 59 7.18 16.84 -10.98
N THR A 60 6.81 16.04 -11.96
CA THR A 60 6.81 16.44 -13.37
C THR A 60 5.78 17.54 -13.63
N LEU A 61 4.58 17.42 -13.07
CA LEU A 61 3.54 18.45 -13.16
C LEU A 61 3.97 19.77 -12.51
N LEU A 62 4.54 19.70 -11.31
CA LEU A 62 5.08 20.89 -10.63
C LEU A 62 6.19 21.56 -11.43
N ASN A 63 7.09 20.79 -12.04
CA ASN A 63 8.16 21.32 -12.87
C ASN A 63 7.67 21.92 -14.19
N ALA A 64 6.59 21.38 -14.74
CA ALA A 64 5.97 21.91 -15.95
C ALA A 64 5.16 23.20 -15.69
N ALA A 65 4.45 23.23 -14.57
CA ALA A 65 3.63 24.39 -14.19
C ALA A 65 4.46 25.56 -13.68
N TYR A 66 5.52 25.28 -12.92
CA TYR A 66 6.37 26.30 -12.29
C TYR A 66 7.84 26.04 -12.65
N PRO A 67 8.39 26.75 -13.63
CA PRO A 67 9.79 26.62 -14.01
C PRO A 67 10.71 27.28 -12.97
N GLY A 68 11.90 26.71 -12.77
CA GLY A 68 12.91 27.22 -11.86
C GLY A 68 13.19 26.31 -10.68
N ASP A 69 14.15 26.70 -9.85
CA ASP A 69 14.56 25.93 -8.68
C ASP A 69 13.72 26.23 -7.44
N TYR A 70 13.65 25.26 -6.54
CA TYR A 70 12.98 25.46 -5.26
C TYR A 70 13.87 26.25 -4.29
N HIS A 71 13.33 27.28 -3.66
CA HIS A 71 13.98 27.98 -2.57
C HIS A 71 12.96 28.43 -1.52
N LEU A 72 13.44 28.61 -0.30
CA LEU A 72 12.66 29.11 0.83
C LEU A 72 13.01 30.56 1.13
N GLU A 73 12.00 31.35 1.39
CA GLU A 73 12.15 32.70 1.89
C GLU A 73 11.44 32.86 3.24
N GLY A 74 12.00 33.69 4.12
CA GLY A 74 11.43 34.05 5.42
C GLY A 74 12.09 33.36 6.61
N ASP A 75 12.19 34.11 7.72
CA ASP A 75 12.80 33.65 8.96
C ASP A 75 11.77 33.08 9.96
N VAL A 76 10.50 33.48 9.86
CA VAL A 76 9.43 33.14 10.80
C VAL A 76 8.30 32.37 10.14
N ALA A 77 7.94 32.74 8.92
CA ALA A 77 7.00 32.00 8.10
C ALA A 77 7.70 31.64 6.79
N TYR A 78 7.95 30.34 6.64
CA TYR A 78 8.62 29.85 5.43
C TYR A 78 7.67 29.90 4.24
N LEU A 79 8.08 30.66 3.21
CA LEU A 79 7.43 30.71 1.90
C LEU A 79 8.25 29.87 0.95
N LEU A 80 7.62 28.89 0.31
CA LEU A 80 8.24 28.05 -0.70
C LEU A 80 8.02 28.64 -2.08
N TYR A 81 9.11 29.00 -2.72
CA TYR A 81 9.12 29.47 -4.10
C TYR A 81 9.60 28.39 -5.04
N LYS A 82 9.07 28.40 -6.24
CA LYS A 82 9.61 27.67 -7.38
C LYS A 82 9.88 28.66 -8.51
N GLY A 83 11.16 28.95 -8.78
CA GLY A 83 11.57 30.08 -9.56
C GLY A 83 11.12 31.39 -8.91
N GLU A 84 10.33 32.20 -9.60
CA GLU A 84 9.78 33.48 -9.09
C GLU A 84 8.37 33.35 -8.51
N THR A 85 7.80 32.14 -8.50
CA THR A 85 6.41 31.90 -8.08
C THR A 85 6.33 31.37 -6.66
N ASP A 86 5.58 32.06 -5.79
CA ASP A 86 5.23 31.56 -4.45
C ASP A 86 4.21 30.42 -4.58
N ILE A 87 4.62 29.22 -4.23
CA ILE A 87 3.78 28.03 -4.27
C ILE A 87 3.33 27.58 -2.87
N THR A 88 3.61 28.34 -1.83
CA THR A 88 3.32 27.97 -0.44
C THR A 88 1.85 27.68 -0.19
N ARG A 89 0.97 28.37 -0.91
CA ARG A 89 -0.49 28.27 -0.76
C ARG A 89 -1.21 27.95 -2.07
N ASP A 90 -0.46 27.50 -3.05
CA ASP A 90 -1.08 27.12 -4.33
C ASP A 90 -1.54 25.65 -4.28
N TYR A 91 -2.75 25.49 -3.78
CA TYR A 91 -3.40 24.18 -3.68
C TYR A 91 -3.97 23.71 -5.02
N SER A 92 -4.14 24.58 -5.99
CA SER A 92 -4.88 24.30 -7.22
C SER A 92 -4.31 23.09 -7.98
N LEU A 93 -3.00 23.05 -8.16
CA LEU A 93 -2.33 21.95 -8.86
C LEU A 93 -2.34 20.64 -8.06
N LEU A 94 -2.18 20.74 -6.75
CA LEU A 94 -2.19 19.60 -5.86
C LEU A 94 -3.60 18.99 -5.73
N ASP A 95 -4.62 19.86 -5.66
CA ASP A 95 -6.02 19.44 -5.61
C ASP A 95 -6.43 18.76 -6.91
N GLN A 96 -6.00 19.30 -8.07
CA GLN A 96 -6.22 18.67 -9.36
C GLN A 96 -5.55 17.28 -9.42
N PHE A 97 -4.31 17.16 -8.94
CA PHE A 97 -3.64 15.87 -8.88
C PHE A 97 -4.37 14.87 -8.00
N LYS A 98 -4.91 15.33 -6.86
CA LYS A 98 -5.73 14.49 -5.96
C LYS A 98 -7.02 14.03 -6.64
N GLU A 99 -7.71 14.92 -7.38
CA GLU A 99 -8.89 14.55 -8.15
C GLU A 99 -8.58 13.50 -9.23
N ASP A 100 -7.46 13.65 -9.93
CA ASP A 100 -7.06 12.78 -11.03
C ASP A 100 -6.57 11.40 -10.55
N THR A 101 -5.90 11.33 -9.41
CA THR A 101 -5.24 10.11 -8.94
C THR A 101 -5.88 9.48 -7.71
N GLY A 102 -6.69 10.23 -6.96
CA GLY A 102 -7.22 9.82 -5.65
C GLY A 102 -6.17 9.79 -4.53
N LEU A 103 -4.95 10.25 -4.79
CA LEU A 103 -3.84 10.24 -3.83
C LEU A 103 -3.66 11.61 -3.17
N ASP A 104 -3.41 11.57 -1.86
CA ASP A 104 -3.03 12.78 -1.13
C ASP A 104 -1.53 13.05 -1.27
N ILE A 105 -1.19 14.33 -1.49
CA ILE A 105 0.19 14.79 -1.61
C ILE A 105 0.51 15.72 -0.45
N THR A 106 1.72 15.57 0.06
CA THR A 106 2.30 16.50 1.02
C THR A 106 3.69 16.90 0.55
N LEU A 107 3.93 18.20 0.44
CA LEU A 107 5.23 18.76 0.13
C LEU A 107 5.97 19.09 1.43
N PHE A 108 7.18 18.56 1.55
CA PHE A 108 8.11 18.89 2.60
C PHE A 108 9.32 19.61 2.00
N TYR A 109 9.80 20.60 2.72
CA TYR A 109 11.12 21.15 2.50
C TYR A 109 11.96 20.88 3.73
N GLN A 110 12.99 20.03 3.57
CA GLN A 110 13.70 19.42 4.69
C GLN A 110 12.71 18.75 5.67
N ASP A 111 12.66 19.15 6.94
CA ASP A 111 11.77 18.58 7.95
C ASP A 111 10.48 19.38 8.14
N THR A 112 10.25 20.42 7.33
CA THR A 112 9.09 21.29 7.44
C THR A 112 8.05 20.96 6.38
N ARG A 113 6.82 20.68 6.83
CA ARG A 113 5.68 20.49 5.94
C ARG A 113 5.18 21.85 5.46
N ILE A 114 5.21 22.06 4.16
CA ILE A 114 4.85 23.35 3.53
C ILE A 114 3.41 23.31 3.00
N LEU A 115 3.03 22.28 2.28
CA LEU A 115 1.76 22.17 1.59
C LEU A 115 1.22 20.75 1.66
N THR A 116 -0.09 20.58 1.84
CA THR A 116 -0.72 19.26 1.90
C THR A 116 -2.15 19.31 1.39
N THR A 117 -2.55 18.24 0.68
CA THR A 117 -3.95 18.00 0.31
C THR A 117 -4.74 17.26 1.38
N LEU A 118 -4.09 16.86 2.48
CA LEU A 118 -4.75 16.27 3.64
C LEU A 118 -5.47 17.39 4.42
N TYR A 119 -6.75 17.57 4.15
CA TYR A 119 -7.62 18.39 4.98
C TYR A 119 -8.14 17.53 6.13
N ASN A 120 -7.96 18.00 7.36
CA ASN A 120 -8.69 17.42 8.46
C ASN A 120 -10.18 17.69 8.21
N ALA A 121 -10.92 16.63 7.88
CA ALA A 121 -12.37 16.69 7.95
C ALA A 121 -12.76 16.90 9.42
N GLN A 122 -13.06 18.14 9.77
CA GLN A 122 -13.78 18.47 11.01
C GLN A 122 -15.26 18.30 10.79
#